data_90db41a74ecbbf5a762d4f8a7d98bde4
#
_entry.id   90db41a74ecbbf5a762d4f8a7d98bde4
#
_cell.length_a   1.000
_cell.length_b   1.000
_cell.length_c   1.000
_cell.angle_alpha   90.00
_cell.angle_beta   90.00
_cell.angle_gamma   90.00
#
_symmetry.space_group_name_H-M   'P 1'
#
loop_
_entity.id
_entity.type
_entity.pdbx_description
1 polymer ?
#
loop_
_entity_poly.entity_id
_entity_poly.type
_entity_poly.pdbx_seq_one_letter_code
_entity_poly.pdbx_strand_id
1 'polypeptide(L)'
;VSLSFQDVGRPDETSSLHSRVARLRSSLEWASEAIEPGVRADVMVTIERCEHRLALGVDHTIVALAGGTGSGKSSLFNALTGTQFAVPGVARPTTSEVSAATWGDAATSLLDWIGVDQSRRLGLIGDAELRGVVLLDLPDHDSVNSDNRTIVDRVVPLADLLVWVMDPQKYADNAVHSAYLAVASDHGQPSLVVLNHVDRLETQAAWDIVRDLQRLLEEDGLTGVPVMPISARTGQGVDNLLAELAGAAQAHSVAAEAVRADLVAAGRSLSRALARDADPKLPDIEELVDALATAAGIEALADASAAVALGRTKAVPALLGVRTEAVERERLDWVDEATHGLPVAWHRVVAEAIAPATLLAEEINSALEAVEWPKIPRESGVKGALTKRARASSAAKAVRSRGRTAVRTVLVPLVAEPTQLIHQAYRNLDELTELARD
;
A
#
# COMPACT_ATOMS: atom_id res chain seq x y z
N VAL A 1 3.18 -24.23 -10.44
CA VAL A 1 2.88 -23.68 -9.14
C VAL A 1 1.43 -23.25 -9.24
N SER A 2 0.53 -24.02 -8.64
CA SER A 2 -0.90 -23.76 -8.60
C SER A 2 -1.14 -22.61 -7.63
N LEU A 3 -1.40 -21.42 -8.14
CA LEU A 3 -1.96 -20.32 -7.36
C LEU A 3 -3.45 -20.62 -7.19
N SER A 4 -3.84 -21.09 -6.03
CA SER A 4 -5.23 -21.23 -5.64
C SER A 4 -5.81 -19.83 -5.38
N PHE A 5 -6.74 -19.41 -6.23
CA PHE A 5 -7.43 -18.11 -6.19
C PHE A 5 -8.51 -18.01 -5.08
N GLN A 6 -8.30 -18.61 -3.92
CA GLN A 6 -9.29 -18.63 -2.84
C GLN A 6 -9.02 -17.74 -1.64
N ASP A 7 -7.97 -16.90 -1.67
CA ASP A 7 -7.69 -15.96 -0.58
C ASP A 7 -7.62 -14.50 -1.06
N VAL A 8 -8.74 -14.01 -1.63
CA VAL A 8 -9.03 -12.58 -1.55
C VAL A 8 -9.88 -12.39 -0.31
N GLY A 9 -9.19 -12.36 0.85
CA GLY A 9 -9.81 -12.08 2.13
C GLY A 9 -10.58 -10.76 2.09
N ARG A 10 -11.61 -10.66 2.93
CA ARG A 10 -12.28 -9.40 3.26
C ARG A 10 -11.21 -8.34 3.52
N PRO A 11 -11.40 -7.08 3.09
CA PRO A 11 -10.44 -6.02 3.34
C PRO A 11 -10.17 -6.00 4.84
N ASP A 12 -8.90 -6.18 5.17
CA ASP A 12 -8.42 -6.15 6.53
C ASP A 12 -8.77 -4.77 7.10
N GLU A 13 -9.41 -4.72 8.27
CA GLU A 13 -9.77 -3.46 8.96
C GLU A 13 -8.54 -2.58 9.25
N THR A 14 -7.35 -3.14 9.05
CA THR A 14 -6.03 -2.49 9.19
C THR A 14 -5.49 -1.84 7.91
N SER A 15 -6.23 -1.89 6.79
CA SER A 15 -5.81 -1.18 5.57
C SER A 15 -5.78 0.32 5.84
N SER A 16 -4.60 0.94 5.74
CA SER A 16 -4.43 2.37 5.99
C SER A 16 -5.37 3.21 5.12
N LEU A 17 -5.80 4.38 5.59
CA LEU A 17 -6.63 5.31 4.82
C LEU A 17 -5.97 5.65 3.48
N HIS A 18 -4.63 5.73 3.43
CA HIS A 18 -3.84 5.90 2.20
C HIS A 18 -4.12 4.83 1.16
N SER A 19 -3.99 3.54 1.55
CA SER A 19 -4.24 2.44 0.60
C SER A 19 -5.69 2.41 0.14
N ARG A 20 -6.62 2.81 0.99
CA ARG A 20 -8.04 2.90 0.65
C ARG A 20 -8.31 3.99 -0.39
N VAL A 21 -7.79 5.20 -0.17
CA VAL A 21 -7.94 6.34 -1.10
C VAL A 21 -7.25 6.04 -2.44
N ALA A 22 -6.05 5.46 -2.43
CA ALA A 22 -5.33 5.06 -3.64
C ALA A 22 -6.10 4.02 -4.46
N ARG A 23 -6.68 3.00 -3.80
CA ARG A 23 -7.55 2.01 -4.47
C ARG A 23 -8.79 2.64 -5.09
N LEU A 24 -9.43 3.60 -4.40
CA LEU A 24 -10.60 4.30 -4.91
C LEU A 24 -10.26 5.15 -6.14
N ARG A 25 -9.12 5.85 -6.14
CA ARG A 25 -8.63 6.59 -7.31
C ARG A 25 -8.49 5.66 -8.52
N SER A 26 -7.74 4.58 -8.37
CA SER A 26 -7.55 3.60 -9.45
C SER A 26 -8.89 3.00 -9.92
N SER A 27 -9.80 2.73 -8.99
CA SER A 27 -11.13 2.20 -9.34
C SER A 27 -11.99 3.19 -10.13
N LEU A 28 -11.91 4.49 -9.84
CA LEU A 28 -12.59 5.54 -10.62
C LEU A 28 -12.01 5.72 -12.03
N GLU A 29 -10.74 5.45 -12.22
CA GLU A 29 -10.11 5.44 -13.55
C GLU A 29 -10.68 4.31 -14.40
N TRP A 30 -10.79 3.10 -13.86
CA TRP A 30 -11.42 1.97 -14.52
C TRP A 30 -12.92 2.17 -14.78
N ALA A 31 -13.61 2.86 -13.87
CA ALA A 31 -15.04 3.14 -13.96
C ALA A 31 -15.38 4.36 -14.83
N SER A 32 -14.42 4.93 -15.55
CA SER A 32 -14.54 6.25 -16.20
C SER A 32 -15.76 6.39 -17.12
N GLU A 33 -16.15 5.33 -17.79
CA GLU A 33 -17.27 5.28 -18.73
C GLU A 33 -18.60 4.83 -18.06
N ALA A 34 -18.53 4.26 -16.86
CA ALA A 34 -19.68 3.75 -16.13
C ALA A 34 -20.33 4.77 -15.20
N ILE A 35 -19.61 5.84 -14.86
CA ILE A 35 -20.04 6.87 -13.91
C ILE A 35 -20.30 8.17 -14.68
N GLU A 36 -21.43 8.84 -14.37
CA GLU A 36 -21.74 10.15 -14.94
C GLU A 36 -20.55 11.11 -14.73
N PRO A 37 -20.12 11.85 -15.80
CA PRO A 37 -18.92 12.69 -15.74
C PRO A 37 -18.93 13.72 -14.59
N GLY A 38 -20.09 14.30 -14.25
CA GLY A 38 -20.24 15.23 -13.14
C GLY A 38 -19.98 14.57 -11.79
N VAL A 39 -20.60 13.42 -11.54
CA VAL A 39 -20.41 12.65 -10.29
C VAL A 39 -18.96 12.19 -10.15
N ARG A 40 -18.37 11.71 -11.25
CA ARG A 40 -16.97 11.30 -11.27
C ARG A 40 -16.03 12.45 -10.93
N ALA A 41 -16.26 13.63 -11.50
CA ALA A 41 -15.45 14.83 -11.25
C ALA A 41 -15.55 15.25 -9.76
N ASP A 42 -16.73 15.26 -9.17
CA ASP A 42 -16.95 15.62 -7.76
C ASP A 42 -16.26 14.64 -6.81
N VAL A 43 -16.37 13.33 -7.09
CA VAL A 43 -15.71 12.30 -6.31
C VAL A 43 -14.19 12.37 -6.45
N MET A 44 -13.68 12.68 -7.65
CA MET A 44 -12.25 12.84 -7.91
C MET A 44 -11.67 14.02 -7.12
N VAL A 45 -12.35 15.17 -7.10
CA VAL A 45 -11.99 16.34 -6.26
C VAL A 45 -11.97 15.96 -4.77
N THR A 46 -12.92 15.14 -4.34
CA THR A 46 -12.96 14.67 -2.95
C THR A 46 -11.78 13.74 -2.64
N ILE A 47 -11.43 12.83 -3.54
CA ILE A 47 -10.25 11.96 -3.42
C ILE A 47 -8.96 12.77 -3.37
N GLU A 48 -8.78 13.76 -4.26
CA GLU A 48 -7.61 14.65 -4.25
C GLU A 48 -7.47 15.41 -2.93
N ARG A 49 -8.59 15.88 -2.36
CA ARG A 49 -8.61 16.51 -1.05
C ARG A 49 -8.22 15.53 0.05
N CYS A 50 -8.71 14.28 0.00
CA CYS A 50 -8.31 13.23 0.93
C CYS A 50 -6.82 12.91 0.81
N GLU A 51 -6.29 12.76 -0.41
CA GLU A 51 -4.86 12.51 -0.64
C GLU A 51 -4.00 13.66 -0.09
N HIS A 52 -4.41 14.90 -0.32
CA HIS A 52 -3.70 16.06 0.23
C HIS A 52 -3.68 16.06 1.77
N ARG A 53 -4.81 15.76 2.41
CA ARG A 53 -4.87 15.63 3.88
C ARG A 53 -4.03 14.45 4.39
N LEU A 54 -4.09 13.32 3.69
CA LEU A 54 -3.30 12.13 4.02
C LEU A 54 -1.78 12.37 3.84
N ALA A 55 -1.37 13.12 2.83
CA ALA A 55 0.02 13.52 2.63
C ALA A 55 0.55 14.37 3.79
N LEU A 56 -0.34 14.99 4.57
CA LEU A 56 -0.02 15.67 5.82
C LEU A 56 0.08 14.70 7.01
N GLY A 57 -0.02 13.38 6.78
CA GLY A 57 0.29 12.35 7.76
C GLY A 57 -0.84 11.92 8.69
N VAL A 58 -2.03 11.57 8.26
CA VAL A 58 -3.21 11.29 9.13
C VAL A 58 -3.31 9.88 9.75
N ASP A 59 -2.43 8.95 9.41
CA ASP A 59 -2.52 7.58 9.98
C ASP A 59 -1.84 7.46 11.35
N HIS A 60 -0.80 8.25 11.60
CA HIS A 60 -0.03 8.26 12.84
C HIS A 60 0.43 9.68 13.18
N THR A 61 0.38 10.04 14.45
CA THR A 61 0.94 11.30 14.95
C THR A 61 2.43 11.12 15.19
N ILE A 62 3.26 11.67 14.33
CA ILE A 62 4.71 11.54 14.42
C ILE A 62 5.25 12.64 15.33
N VAL A 63 5.78 12.26 16.49
CA VAL A 63 6.46 13.14 17.42
C VAL A 63 7.96 12.84 17.39
N ALA A 64 8.78 13.82 17.07
CA ALA A 64 10.22 13.64 16.97
C ALA A 64 10.96 14.42 18.05
N LEU A 65 11.77 13.73 18.87
CA LEU A 65 12.69 14.34 19.82
C LEU A 65 13.99 14.73 19.10
N ALA A 66 14.27 16.00 19.00
CA ALA A 66 15.48 16.56 18.41
C ALA A 66 16.29 17.35 19.44
N GLY A 67 17.58 17.53 19.22
CA GLY A 67 18.44 18.29 20.10
C GLY A 67 19.89 17.82 20.07
N GLY A 68 20.79 18.58 20.66
CA GLY A 68 22.23 18.31 20.67
C GLY A 68 22.64 17.15 21.58
N THR A 69 23.90 16.76 21.42
CA THR A 69 24.53 15.74 22.28
C THR A 69 24.46 16.11 23.75
N GLY A 70 23.93 15.19 24.57
CA GLY A 70 23.82 15.34 26.02
C GLY A 70 22.65 16.20 26.50
N SER A 71 21.72 16.62 25.63
CA SER A 71 20.49 17.32 26.04
C SER A 71 19.51 16.42 26.78
N GLY A 72 19.70 15.10 26.71
CA GLY A 72 18.89 14.12 27.42
C GLY A 72 17.68 13.59 26.66
N LYS A 73 17.68 13.61 25.30
CA LYS A 73 16.63 13.07 24.45
C LYS A 73 16.25 11.63 24.81
N SER A 74 17.21 10.73 24.83
CA SER A 74 16.97 9.31 25.17
C SER A 74 16.49 9.12 26.60
N SER A 75 16.92 9.97 27.55
CA SER A 75 16.39 9.98 28.91
C SER A 75 14.95 10.46 28.96
N LEU A 76 14.61 11.47 28.16
CA LEU A 76 13.25 11.99 28.02
C LEU A 76 12.35 10.96 27.33
N PHE A 77 12.84 10.30 26.27
CA PHE A 77 12.14 9.17 25.61
C PHE A 77 11.78 8.09 26.64
N ASN A 78 12.74 7.68 27.46
CA ASN A 78 12.50 6.68 28.52
C ASN A 78 11.49 7.16 29.58
N ALA A 79 11.56 8.44 29.94
CA ALA A 79 10.60 9.02 30.90
C ALA A 79 9.17 9.06 30.34
N LEU A 80 8.99 9.44 29.06
CA LEU A 80 7.71 9.48 28.36
C LEU A 80 7.11 8.08 28.17
N THR A 81 7.96 7.10 27.87
CA THR A 81 7.52 5.71 27.63
C THR A 81 7.39 4.90 28.92
N GLY A 82 7.85 5.42 30.05
CA GLY A 82 7.88 4.68 31.32
C GLY A 82 8.85 3.47 31.30
N THR A 83 9.83 3.48 30.41
CA THR A 83 10.76 2.34 30.19
C THR A 83 12.24 2.76 30.30
N GLN A 84 13.14 1.77 30.16
CA GLN A 84 14.58 1.99 30.03
C GLN A 84 15.05 1.47 28.66
N PHE A 85 14.25 1.69 27.61
CA PHE A 85 14.46 1.11 26.29
C PHE A 85 15.58 1.82 25.52
N ALA A 86 15.54 3.16 25.45
CA ALA A 86 16.59 3.92 24.81
C ALA A 86 17.83 3.97 25.72
N VAL A 87 19.00 3.70 25.14
CA VAL A 87 20.27 3.67 25.92
C VAL A 87 20.83 5.08 26.05
N PRO A 88 20.79 5.72 27.23
CA PRO A 88 21.41 7.01 27.44
C PRO A 88 22.94 6.86 27.38
N GLY A 89 23.60 7.51 26.42
CA GLY A 89 25.06 7.41 26.32
C GLY A 89 25.77 8.54 27.07
N VAL A 90 26.83 8.20 27.77
CA VAL A 90 27.75 9.14 28.44
C VAL A 90 29.05 9.34 27.62
N ALA A 91 29.35 8.42 26.71
CA ALA A 91 30.55 8.45 25.87
C ALA A 91 30.17 8.77 24.41
N ARG A 92 30.92 9.64 23.73
CA ARG A 92 30.70 10.00 22.31
C ARG A 92 31.10 8.86 21.36
N PRO A 93 30.31 8.57 20.27
CA PRO A 93 29.01 9.11 19.90
C PRO A 93 27.88 8.38 20.61
N THR A 94 26.82 9.08 21.07
CA THR A 94 25.87 8.60 22.04
C THR A 94 24.66 7.91 21.44
N THR A 95 24.14 8.35 20.30
CA THR A 95 23.01 7.71 19.62
C THR A 95 23.27 7.77 18.12
N SER A 96 23.61 6.63 17.53
CA SER A 96 23.88 6.52 16.09
C SER A 96 22.65 6.04 15.30
N GLU A 97 21.56 5.66 15.97
CA GLU A 97 20.40 5.04 15.37
C GLU A 97 19.11 5.55 16.04
N VAL A 98 18.03 5.67 15.24
CA VAL A 98 16.72 6.09 15.74
C VAL A 98 16.11 4.99 16.61
N SER A 99 15.52 5.38 17.76
CA SER A 99 14.62 4.52 18.53
C SER A 99 13.18 5.02 18.39
N ALA A 100 12.22 4.11 18.32
CA ALA A 100 10.81 4.43 18.17
C ALA A 100 9.96 3.80 19.27
N ALA A 101 8.95 4.53 19.75
CA ALA A 101 7.87 4.00 20.56
C ALA A 101 6.53 4.27 19.91
N THR A 102 5.61 3.30 19.92
CA THR A 102 4.28 3.42 19.34
C THR A 102 3.22 3.10 20.38
N TRP A 103 2.14 3.87 20.44
CA TRP A 103 0.98 3.60 21.26
C TRP A 103 -0.16 3.06 20.40
N GLY A 104 -0.48 1.77 20.56
CA GLY A 104 -1.53 1.06 19.82
C GLY A 104 -0.98 0.32 18.60
N ASP A 105 -1.18 0.83 17.40
CA ASP A 105 -0.65 0.22 16.17
C ASP A 105 0.88 0.29 16.11
N ALA A 106 1.49 -0.77 15.61
CA ALA A 106 2.96 -0.89 15.51
C ALA A 106 3.61 0.05 14.47
N ALA A 107 2.82 0.74 13.64
CA ALA A 107 3.30 1.65 12.57
C ALA A 107 4.40 1.03 11.69
N THR A 108 4.33 -0.26 11.42
CA THR A 108 5.42 -1.05 10.81
C THR A 108 5.89 -0.46 9.48
N SER A 109 4.97 -0.13 8.58
CA SER A 109 5.30 0.43 7.26
C SER A 109 6.00 1.79 7.35
N LEU A 110 5.59 2.64 8.29
CA LEU A 110 6.21 3.93 8.56
C LEU A 110 7.62 3.75 9.10
N LEU A 111 7.79 2.87 10.11
CA LEU A 111 9.08 2.62 10.75
C LEU A 111 10.08 1.92 9.81
N ASP A 112 9.61 1.04 8.92
CA ASP A 112 10.42 0.44 7.86
C ASP A 112 10.90 1.51 6.86
N TRP A 113 10.01 2.41 6.46
CA TRP A 113 10.34 3.49 5.53
C TRP A 113 11.34 4.50 6.14
N ILE A 114 11.20 4.83 7.43
CA ILE A 114 12.15 5.68 8.16
C ILE A 114 13.50 4.96 8.29
N GLY A 115 13.51 3.62 8.32
CA GLY A 115 14.71 2.80 8.51
C GLY A 115 15.02 2.52 9.99
N VAL A 116 14.00 2.50 10.85
CA VAL A 116 14.17 2.10 12.25
C VAL A 116 14.33 0.59 12.34
N ASP A 117 15.41 0.11 12.95
CA ASP A 117 15.63 -1.32 13.17
C ASP A 117 14.55 -1.92 14.09
N GLN A 118 14.15 -3.18 13.83
CA GLN A 118 13.12 -3.86 14.64
C GLN A 118 13.49 -3.96 16.12
N SER A 119 14.77 -4.13 16.45
CA SER A 119 15.27 -4.17 17.82
C SER A 119 15.16 -2.83 18.57
N ARG A 120 14.86 -1.75 17.83
CA ARG A 120 14.71 -0.38 18.33
C ARG A 120 13.27 0.12 18.29
N ARG A 121 12.29 -0.78 18.16
CA ARG A 121 10.86 -0.47 18.17
C ARG A 121 10.24 -0.96 19.47
N LEU A 122 9.57 -0.08 20.18
CA LEU A 122 8.87 -0.34 21.42
C LEU A 122 7.37 -0.16 21.21
N GLY A 123 6.60 -1.24 21.34
CA GLY A 123 5.14 -1.18 21.34
C GLY A 123 4.62 -0.95 22.77
N LEU A 124 3.78 0.05 22.96
CA LEU A 124 3.16 0.40 24.23
C LEU A 124 1.64 0.19 24.19
N ILE A 125 1.08 -0.31 25.26
CA ILE A 125 -0.36 -0.58 25.41
C ILE A 125 -0.85 0.17 26.64
N GLY A 126 -2.02 0.81 26.55
CA GLY A 126 -2.75 1.25 27.74
C GLY A 126 -3.09 2.72 27.84
N ASP A 127 -2.47 3.62 27.07
CA ASP A 127 -2.86 5.03 27.07
C ASP A 127 -3.72 5.37 25.86
N ALA A 128 -5.03 5.54 26.09
CA ALA A 128 -6.00 5.78 25.02
C ALA A 128 -5.83 7.17 24.37
N GLU A 129 -5.31 8.15 25.11
CA GLU A 129 -5.13 9.51 24.65
C GLU A 129 -3.93 9.64 23.71
N LEU A 130 -2.94 8.71 23.84
CA LEU A 130 -1.74 8.65 23.00
C LEU A 130 -1.88 7.65 21.83
N ARG A 131 -3.06 7.03 21.66
CA ARG A 131 -3.24 6.07 20.58
C ARG A 131 -2.91 6.67 19.20
N GLY A 132 -2.07 5.99 18.44
CA GLY A 132 -1.61 6.42 17.13
C GLY A 132 -0.37 7.32 17.17
N VAL A 133 0.15 7.66 18.36
CA VAL A 133 1.42 8.39 18.49
C VAL A 133 2.59 7.47 18.16
N VAL A 134 3.51 7.97 17.34
CA VAL A 134 4.83 7.42 17.06
C VAL A 134 5.88 8.40 17.57
N LEU A 135 6.50 8.08 18.70
CA LEU A 135 7.56 8.88 19.29
C LEU A 135 8.92 8.40 18.78
N LEU A 136 9.71 9.30 18.22
CA LEU A 136 11.02 9.03 17.67
C LEU A 136 12.11 9.73 18.50
N ASP A 137 13.10 8.98 18.97
CA ASP A 137 14.35 9.51 19.54
C ASP A 137 15.36 9.64 18.41
N LEU A 138 15.55 10.85 17.88
CA LEU A 138 16.44 11.11 16.77
C LEU A 138 17.92 11.17 17.23
N PRO A 139 18.86 10.77 16.36
CA PRO A 139 20.27 10.94 16.62
C PRO A 139 20.64 12.42 16.78
N ASP A 140 21.76 12.67 17.44
CA ASP A 140 22.24 14.02 17.69
C ASP A 140 22.49 14.76 16.37
N HIS A 141 21.94 15.96 16.23
CA HIS A 141 22.06 16.77 15.03
C HIS A 141 23.47 17.33 14.81
N ASP A 142 24.27 17.44 15.87
CA ASP A 142 25.69 17.85 15.86
C ASP A 142 26.66 16.68 15.59
N SER A 143 26.09 15.50 15.23
CA SER A 143 26.88 14.33 14.84
C SER A 143 27.62 14.54 13.52
N VAL A 144 28.92 14.19 13.50
CA VAL A 144 29.76 14.24 12.30
C VAL A 144 29.41 13.16 11.28
N ASN A 145 28.50 12.24 11.62
CA ASN A 145 28.10 11.13 10.77
C ASN A 145 27.04 11.57 9.74
N SER A 146 27.35 11.42 8.45
CA SER A 146 26.47 11.77 7.33
C SER A 146 25.14 11.00 7.34
N ASP A 147 25.14 9.74 7.83
CA ASP A 147 23.96 8.88 7.82
C ASP A 147 22.91 9.38 8.82
N ASN A 148 23.35 9.89 9.98
CA ASN A 148 22.50 10.48 11.01
C ASN A 148 21.78 11.74 10.48
N ARG A 149 22.50 12.56 9.71
CA ARG A 149 21.95 13.77 9.10
C ARG A 149 20.87 13.43 8.07
N THR A 150 21.10 12.42 7.25
CA THR A 150 20.12 11.94 6.27
C THR A 150 18.82 11.47 6.92
N ILE A 151 18.87 10.84 8.09
CA ILE A 151 17.68 10.41 8.84
C ILE A 151 16.93 11.62 9.40
N VAL A 152 17.62 12.55 10.03
CA VAL A 152 17.01 13.78 10.56
C VAL A 152 16.33 14.58 9.43
N ASP A 153 17.04 14.79 8.31
CA ASP A 153 16.51 15.50 7.14
C ASP A 153 15.27 14.80 6.52
N ARG A 154 15.16 13.49 6.70
CA ARG A 154 14.00 12.71 6.24
C ARG A 154 12.82 12.78 7.22
N VAL A 155 13.08 12.74 8.52
CA VAL A 155 12.04 12.62 9.55
C VAL A 155 11.48 13.99 9.95
N VAL A 156 12.32 15.00 10.07
CA VAL A 156 11.88 16.35 10.50
C VAL A 156 10.74 16.89 9.65
N PRO A 157 10.76 16.82 8.30
CA PRO A 157 9.63 17.30 7.49
C PRO A 157 8.32 16.53 7.66
N LEU A 158 8.35 15.35 8.27
CA LEU A 158 7.16 14.47 8.48
C LEU A 158 6.62 14.56 9.90
N ALA A 159 7.36 15.20 10.82
CA ALA A 159 6.93 15.29 12.21
C ALA A 159 5.69 16.20 12.34
N ASP A 160 4.63 15.69 12.98
CA ASP A 160 3.45 16.48 13.36
C ASP A 160 3.72 17.37 14.57
N LEU A 161 4.66 16.95 15.41
CA LEU A 161 5.18 17.73 16.52
C LEU A 161 6.68 17.50 16.66
N LEU A 162 7.45 18.57 16.58
CA LEU A 162 8.89 18.55 16.80
C LEU A 162 9.21 19.05 18.21
N VAL A 163 9.79 18.18 19.03
CA VAL A 163 10.16 18.49 20.41
C VAL A 163 11.67 18.73 20.50
N TRP A 164 12.07 19.98 20.64
CA TRP A 164 13.45 20.39 20.78
C TRP A 164 13.92 20.27 22.22
N VAL A 165 14.80 19.31 22.51
CA VAL A 165 15.33 19.06 23.85
C VAL A 165 16.63 19.82 24.04
N MET A 166 16.64 20.78 24.97
CA MET A 166 17.75 21.66 25.27
C MET A 166 18.32 21.44 26.67
N ASP A 167 19.63 21.63 26.80
CA ASP A 167 20.35 21.66 28.09
C ASP A 167 20.52 23.10 28.54
N PRO A 168 20.26 23.44 29.84
CA PRO A 168 20.43 24.77 30.39
C PRO A 168 21.85 25.36 30.24
N GLN A 169 22.85 24.51 30.05
CA GLN A 169 24.23 24.96 29.86
C GLN A 169 24.59 25.33 28.42
N LYS A 170 23.71 24.91 27.47
CA LYS A 170 23.96 25.03 26.02
C LYS A 170 22.86 25.76 25.25
N TYR A 171 21.80 26.22 25.92
CA TYR A 171 20.63 26.80 25.26
C TYR A 171 20.92 28.06 24.43
N ALA A 172 21.98 28.81 24.78
CA ALA A 172 22.38 30.00 24.07
C ALA A 172 23.44 29.75 22.96
N ASP A 173 23.71 28.49 22.61
CA ASP A 173 24.70 28.15 21.58
C ASP A 173 24.08 28.38 20.17
N ASN A 174 24.65 29.34 19.43
CA ASN A 174 24.18 29.80 18.11
C ASN A 174 24.03 28.68 17.07
N ALA A 175 24.74 27.57 17.23
CA ALA A 175 24.66 26.45 16.31
C ALA A 175 23.29 25.71 16.38
N VAL A 176 22.58 25.81 17.52
CA VAL A 176 21.25 25.22 17.71
C VAL A 176 20.17 26.11 17.08
N HIS A 177 20.32 27.44 17.21
CA HIS A 177 19.36 28.41 16.73
C HIS A 177 19.32 28.53 15.19
N SER A 178 20.50 28.53 14.52
CA SER A 178 20.56 28.89 13.11
C SER A 178 20.33 27.77 12.12
N ALA A 179 20.52 26.50 12.49
CA ALA A 179 20.49 25.40 11.52
C ALA A 179 19.20 24.59 11.48
N TYR A 180 18.46 24.47 12.59
CA TYR A 180 17.31 23.57 12.69
C TYR A 180 16.00 24.23 13.07
N LEU A 181 16.02 25.24 13.94
CA LEU A 181 14.82 26.03 14.24
C LEU A 181 14.38 26.83 13.02
N ALA A 182 15.32 27.30 12.20
CA ALA A 182 15.02 27.96 10.94
C ALA A 182 14.35 27.00 9.92
N VAL A 183 14.79 25.74 9.85
CA VAL A 183 14.18 24.74 8.96
C VAL A 183 12.76 24.39 9.41
N ALA A 184 12.50 24.28 10.71
CA ALA A 184 11.16 24.05 11.25
C ALA A 184 10.22 25.25 10.99
N SER A 185 10.76 26.48 11.09
CA SER A 185 10.06 27.74 10.77
C SER A 185 9.68 27.83 9.30
N ASP A 186 10.59 27.49 8.38
CA ASP A 186 10.34 27.53 6.93
C ASP A 186 9.24 26.56 6.47
N HIS A 187 9.03 25.46 7.22
CA HIS A 187 8.00 24.48 6.93
C HIS A 187 6.70 24.68 7.73
N GLY A 188 6.63 25.65 8.65
CA GLY A 188 5.43 25.93 9.45
C GLY A 188 5.02 24.79 10.39
N GLN A 189 5.97 23.92 10.80
CA GLN A 189 5.69 22.74 11.61
C GLN A 189 5.46 23.11 13.07
N PRO A 190 4.45 22.49 13.73
CA PRO A 190 4.25 22.62 15.15
C PRO A 190 5.52 22.21 15.90
N SER A 191 6.03 23.13 16.73
CA SER A 191 7.26 22.93 17.48
C SER A 191 7.07 23.26 18.94
N LEU A 192 7.76 22.51 19.80
CA LEU A 192 7.80 22.66 21.24
C LEU A 192 9.25 22.61 21.71
N VAL A 193 9.65 23.49 22.60
CA VAL A 193 10.96 23.46 23.21
C VAL A 193 10.87 22.91 24.63
N VAL A 194 11.71 21.94 24.94
CA VAL A 194 11.87 21.35 26.27
C VAL A 194 13.22 21.79 26.85
N LEU A 195 13.19 22.56 27.92
CA LEU A 195 14.39 22.81 28.72
C LEU A 195 14.54 21.67 29.75
N ASN A 196 15.38 20.68 29.41
CA ASN A 196 15.58 19.51 30.27
C ASN A 196 16.61 19.84 31.41
N HIS A 197 16.81 18.87 32.30
CA HIS A 197 17.77 18.99 33.45
C HIS A 197 17.45 20.11 34.46
N VAL A 198 16.20 20.57 34.55
CA VAL A 198 15.83 21.62 35.50
C VAL A 198 16.01 21.21 36.97
N ASP A 199 16.11 19.92 37.25
CA ASP A 199 16.46 19.41 38.59
C ASP A 199 17.87 19.81 39.08
N ARG A 200 18.71 20.31 38.18
CA ARG A 200 20.06 20.84 38.51
C ARG A 200 20.06 22.33 38.82
N LEU A 201 18.92 22.99 38.69
CA LEU A 201 18.75 24.43 38.84
C LEU A 201 17.81 24.74 40.03
N GLU A 202 18.00 25.92 40.60
CA GLU A 202 16.98 26.50 41.48
C GLU A 202 15.74 26.88 40.64
N THR A 203 14.57 26.75 41.23
CA THR A 203 13.29 26.99 40.54
C THR A 203 13.24 28.36 39.84
N GLN A 204 13.72 29.40 40.50
CA GLN A 204 13.74 30.77 39.94
C GLN A 204 14.68 30.84 38.73
N ALA A 205 15.87 30.26 38.81
CA ALA A 205 16.84 30.22 37.72
C ALA A 205 16.29 29.44 36.50
N ALA A 206 15.56 28.35 36.70
CA ALA A 206 14.92 27.61 35.62
C ALA A 206 13.92 28.51 34.88
N TRP A 207 13.07 29.24 35.56
CA TRP A 207 12.11 30.15 34.94
C TRP A 207 12.77 31.38 34.28
N ASP A 208 13.89 31.86 34.80
CA ASP A 208 14.66 32.94 34.15
C ASP A 208 15.23 32.47 32.80
N ILE A 209 15.73 31.22 32.72
CA ILE A 209 16.21 30.62 31.48
C ILE A 209 15.03 30.40 30.51
N VAL A 210 13.88 29.92 30.97
CA VAL A 210 12.69 29.76 30.12
C VAL A 210 12.30 31.08 29.45
N ARG A 211 12.29 32.19 30.21
CA ARG A 211 11.95 33.53 29.67
C ARG A 211 13.00 34.04 28.67
N ASP A 212 14.28 33.81 28.95
CA ASP A 212 15.34 34.19 28.04
C ASP A 212 15.32 33.40 26.75
N LEU A 213 15.06 32.09 26.84
CA LEU A 213 14.90 31.21 25.71
C LEU A 213 13.67 31.59 24.85
N GLN A 214 12.53 31.93 25.46
CA GLN A 214 11.36 32.44 24.73
C GLN A 214 11.69 33.71 23.94
N ARG A 215 12.42 34.67 24.57
CA ARG A 215 12.86 35.89 23.91
C ARG A 215 13.77 35.59 22.71
N LEU A 216 14.72 34.67 22.85
CA LEU A 216 15.63 34.26 21.78
C LEU A 216 14.88 33.62 20.61
N LEU A 217 13.89 32.77 20.90
CA LEU A 217 13.02 32.16 19.87
C LEU A 217 12.21 33.22 19.11
N GLU A 218 11.69 34.22 19.80
CA GLU A 218 10.98 35.35 19.17
C GLU A 218 11.89 36.19 18.29
N GLU A 219 13.15 36.44 18.72
CA GLU A 219 14.18 37.14 17.93
C GLU A 219 14.57 36.38 16.66
N ASP A 220 14.54 35.04 16.73
CA ASP A 220 14.77 34.15 15.57
C ASP A 220 13.49 33.96 14.68
N GLY A 221 12.40 34.67 14.97
CA GLY A 221 11.15 34.61 14.19
C GLY A 221 10.19 33.47 14.57
N LEU A 222 10.51 32.71 15.60
CA LEU A 222 9.70 31.58 16.10
C LEU A 222 8.71 32.06 17.19
N THR A 223 7.77 32.89 16.80
CA THR A 223 6.77 33.45 17.71
C THR A 223 5.75 32.38 18.14
N GLY A 224 5.48 32.32 19.44
CA GLY A 224 4.45 31.43 20.00
C GLY A 224 4.88 29.98 20.23
N VAL A 225 6.14 29.64 20.02
CA VAL A 225 6.67 28.31 20.37
C VAL A 225 6.75 28.16 21.89
N PRO A 226 6.02 27.22 22.50
CA PRO A 226 6.04 27.03 23.94
C PRO A 226 7.39 26.48 24.42
N VAL A 227 7.84 26.92 25.59
CA VAL A 227 9.03 26.41 26.28
C VAL A 227 8.64 25.76 27.59
N MET A 228 8.94 24.48 27.76
CA MET A 228 8.57 23.69 28.93
C MET A 228 9.79 23.29 29.75
N PRO A 229 9.85 23.67 31.04
CA PRO A 229 10.89 23.19 31.95
C PRO A 229 10.59 21.75 32.39
N ILE A 230 11.53 20.83 32.14
CA ILE A 230 11.37 19.39 32.40
C ILE A 230 12.63 18.80 33.05
N SER A 231 12.42 17.79 33.88
CA SER A 231 13.48 16.87 34.30
C SER A 231 13.10 15.44 33.95
N ALA A 232 13.70 14.89 32.91
CA ALA A 232 13.57 13.47 32.56
C ALA A 232 14.00 12.53 33.69
N ARG A 233 14.91 13.00 34.58
CA ARG A 233 15.42 12.22 35.72
C ARG A 233 14.43 12.11 36.88
N THR A 234 13.71 13.20 37.20
CA THR A 234 12.79 13.25 38.35
C THR A 234 11.32 13.08 37.96
N GLY A 235 11.01 13.13 36.66
CA GLY A 235 9.63 13.13 36.14
C GLY A 235 8.96 14.52 36.16
N GLN A 236 9.63 15.57 36.66
CA GLN A 236 9.04 16.91 36.71
C GLN A 236 8.71 17.41 35.31
N GLY A 237 7.44 17.80 35.07
CA GLY A 237 6.96 18.33 33.79
C GLY A 237 6.70 17.28 32.69
N VAL A 238 6.99 16.00 32.93
CA VAL A 238 6.79 14.92 31.95
C VAL A 238 5.29 14.73 31.64
N ASP A 239 4.43 14.79 32.66
CA ASP A 239 2.96 14.68 32.47
C ASP A 239 2.40 15.82 31.62
N ASN A 240 2.96 17.04 31.74
CA ASN A 240 2.54 18.15 30.90
C ASN A 240 2.95 17.94 29.44
N LEU A 241 4.14 17.37 29.19
CA LEU A 241 4.57 17.02 27.84
C LEU A 241 3.70 15.89 27.25
N LEU A 242 3.36 14.88 28.04
CA LEU A 242 2.41 13.83 27.61
C LEU A 242 1.06 14.42 27.20
N ALA A 243 0.55 15.43 27.93
CA ALA A 243 -0.68 16.13 27.55
C ALA A 243 -0.55 16.88 26.21
N GLU A 244 0.62 17.48 25.92
CA GLU A 244 0.88 18.11 24.61
C GLU A 244 0.92 17.05 23.48
N LEU A 245 1.55 15.90 23.72
CA LEU A 245 1.53 14.79 22.78
C LEU A 245 0.10 14.28 22.52
N ALA A 246 -0.71 14.14 23.57
CA ALA A 246 -2.11 13.76 23.46
C ALA A 246 -2.92 14.81 22.69
N GLY A 247 -2.65 16.10 22.91
CA GLY A 247 -3.25 17.19 22.14
C GLY A 247 -2.93 17.11 20.64
N ALA A 248 -1.67 16.82 20.29
CA ALA A 248 -1.26 16.59 18.91
C ALA A 248 -1.98 15.36 18.30
N ALA A 249 -2.06 14.25 19.05
CA ALA A 249 -2.79 13.06 18.62
C ALA A 249 -4.28 13.33 18.39
N GLN A 250 -4.91 14.12 19.27
CA GLN A 250 -6.32 14.52 19.13
C GLN A 250 -6.55 15.38 17.87
N ALA A 251 -5.69 16.37 17.63
CA ALA A 251 -5.77 17.21 16.43
C ALA A 251 -5.65 16.36 15.15
N HIS A 252 -4.78 15.38 15.17
CA HIS A 252 -4.56 14.43 14.08
C HIS A 252 -5.78 13.52 13.85
N SER A 253 -6.38 12.99 14.92
CA SER A 253 -7.61 12.19 14.86
C SER A 253 -8.78 12.95 14.21
N VAL A 254 -8.93 14.24 14.46
CA VAL A 254 -9.95 15.09 13.81
C VAL A 254 -9.73 15.17 12.30
N ALA A 255 -8.49 15.23 11.83
CA ALA A 255 -8.18 15.23 10.41
C ALA A 255 -8.51 13.88 9.76
N ALA A 256 -8.22 12.76 10.43
CA ALA A 256 -8.59 11.42 9.97
C ALA A 256 -10.11 11.23 9.88
N GLU A 257 -10.86 11.73 10.86
CA GLU A 257 -12.33 11.71 10.83
C GLU A 257 -12.88 12.54 9.67
N ALA A 258 -12.27 13.68 9.36
CA ALA A 258 -12.65 14.49 8.21
C ALA A 258 -12.44 13.75 6.88
N VAL A 259 -11.34 12.97 6.74
CA VAL A 259 -11.13 12.11 5.57
C VAL A 259 -12.20 11.02 5.49
N ARG A 260 -12.53 10.37 6.61
CA ARG A 260 -13.62 9.37 6.63
C ARG A 260 -14.96 9.97 6.22
N ALA A 261 -15.30 11.16 6.74
CA ALA A 261 -16.52 11.87 6.37
C ALA A 261 -16.57 12.23 4.89
N ASP A 262 -15.46 12.69 4.30
CA ASP A 262 -15.33 12.97 2.88
C ASP A 262 -15.53 11.69 2.05
N LEU A 263 -14.97 10.55 2.46
CA LEU A 263 -15.17 9.26 1.80
C LEU A 263 -16.63 8.80 1.86
N VAL A 264 -17.30 8.97 2.98
CA VAL A 264 -18.75 8.69 3.14
C VAL A 264 -19.57 9.57 2.19
N ALA A 265 -19.25 10.86 2.07
CA ALA A 265 -19.92 11.77 1.15
C ALA A 265 -19.72 11.33 -0.33
N ALA A 266 -18.51 10.93 -0.71
CA ALA A 266 -18.19 10.37 -2.01
C ALA A 266 -18.99 9.09 -2.30
N GLY A 267 -19.10 8.19 -1.31
CA GLY A 267 -19.92 6.98 -1.41
C GLY A 267 -21.39 7.25 -1.67
N ARG A 268 -21.99 8.26 -1.01
CA ARG A 268 -23.37 8.68 -1.27
C ARG A 268 -23.57 9.20 -2.69
N SER A 269 -22.61 9.93 -3.23
CA SER A 269 -22.65 10.42 -4.61
C SER A 269 -22.58 9.29 -5.63
N LEU A 270 -21.82 8.23 -5.35
CA LEU A 270 -21.67 7.06 -6.21
C LEU A 270 -22.84 6.06 -6.11
N SER A 271 -23.62 6.10 -5.05
CA SER A 271 -24.63 5.06 -4.75
C SER A 271 -25.64 4.82 -5.88
N ARG A 272 -25.96 5.85 -6.67
CA ARG A 272 -26.87 5.72 -7.82
C ARG A 272 -26.22 5.03 -9.03
N ALA A 273 -24.92 5.25 -9.23
CA ALA A 273 -24.17 4.68 -10.34
C ALA A 273 -23.79 3.21 -10.10
N LEU A 274 -23.81 2.79 -8.83
CA LEU A 274 -23.42 1.46 -8.39
C LEU A 274 -24.59 0.61 -7.89
N ALA A 275 -25.83 1.02 -8.21
CA ALA A 275 -26.99 0.19 -7.91
C ALA A 275 -26.87 -1.17 -8.63
N ARG A 276 -26.88 -2.26 -7.86
CA ARG A 276 -26.69 -3.62 -8.35
C ARG A 276 -28.00 -4.41 -8.35
N ASP A 277 -28.13 -5.30 -9.34
CA ASP A 277 -29.24 -6.26 -9.40
C ASP A 277 -28.86 -7.60 -8.75
N ALA A 278 -27.57 -7.97 -8.78
CA ALA A 278 -27.05 -9.22 -8.20
C ALA A 278 -25.55 -9.06 -7.86
N ASP A 279 -24.98 -10.05 -7.16
CA ASP A 279 -23.56 -10.11 -6.86
C ASP A 279 -22.77 -10.56 -8.10
N PRO A 280 -21.90 -9.71 -8.69
CA PRO A 280 -21.20 -10.04 -9.93
C PRO A 280 -20.14 -11.11 -9.71
N LYS A 281 -20.12 -12.11 -10.60
CA LYS A 281 -19.16 -13.21 -10.58
C LYS A 281 -18.23 -13.13 -11.79
N LEU A 282 -16.97 -13.52 -11.55
CA LEU A 282 -16.01 -13.68 -12.64
C LEU A 282 -16.28 -15.00 -13.38
N PRO A 283 -16.29 -15.00 -14.72
CA PRO A 283 -16.36 -16.22 -15.51
C PRO A 283 -15.12 -17.12 -15.31
N ASP A 284 -15.26 -18.41 -15.58
CA ASP A 284 -14.14 -19.34 -15.53
C ASP A 284 -13.32 -19.25 -16.84
N ILE A 285 -12.08 -18.76 -16.74
CA ILE A 285 -11.17 -18.66 -17.88
C ILE A 285 -10.90 -20.01 -18.56
N GLU A 286 -11.01 -21.12 -17.83
CA GLU A 286 -10.77 -22.45 -18.39
C GLU A 286 -11.85 -22.85 -19.41
N GLU A 287 -13.09 -22.39 -19.24
CA GLU A 287 -14.18 -22.62 -20.21
C GLU A 287 -13.87 -21.90 -21.54
N LEU A 288 -13.41 -20.65 -21.47
CA LEU A 288 -12.99 -19.90 -22.66
C LEU A 288 -11.76 -20.52 -23.33
N VAL A 289 -10.78 -20.97 -22.54
CA VAL A 289 -9.59 -21.67 -23.04
C VAL A 289 -9.99 -22.96 -23.77
N ASP A 290 -10.93 -23.74 -23.24
CA ASP A 290 -11.39 -24.98 -23.84
C ASP A 290 -12.18 -24.75 -25.14
N ALA A 291 -13.05 -23.75 -25.15
CA ALA A 291 -13.81 -23.38 -26.33
C ALA A 291 -12.88 -22.97 -27.49
N LEU A 292 -11.93 -22.06 -27.23
CA LEU A 292 -10.99 -21.59 -28.26
C LEU A 292 -9.94 -22.63 -28.64
N ALA A 293 -9.49 -23.48 -27.72
CA ALA A 293 -8.63 -24.62 -28.02
C ALA A 293 -9.34 -25.64 -28.96
N THR A 294 -10.64 -25.86 -28.73
CA THR A 294 -11.47 -26.71 -29.60
C THR A 294 -11.67 -26.05 -30.96
N ALA A 295 -12.00 -24.75 -31.00
CA ALA A 295 -12.12 -23.98 -32.24
C ALA A 295 -10.82 -23.94 -33.08
N ALA A 296 -9.67 -23.93 -32.44
CA ALA A 296 -8.36 -24.01 -33.08
C ALA A 296 -8.04 -25.41 -33.66
N GLY A 297 -8.86 -26.44 -33.33
CA GLY A 297 -8.63 -27.81 -33.81
C GLY A 297 -7.64 -28.62 -32.98
N ILE A 298 -7.37 -28.21 -31.74
CA ILE A 298 -6.44 -28.92 -30.83
C ILE A 298 -6.91 -30.34 -30.53
N GLU A 299 -8.23 -30.57 -30.39
CA GLU A 299 -8.78 -31.89 -30.17
C GLU A 299 -8.56 -32.79 -31.40
N ALA A 300 -8.79 -32.29 -32.61
CA ALA A 300 -8.55 -33.04 -33.85
C ALA A 300 -7.04 -33.38 -33.98
N LEU A 301 -6.16 -32.45 -33.61
CA LEU A 301 -4.72 -32.67 -33.60
C LEU A 301 -4.32 -33.75 -32.58
N ALA A 302 -4.91 -33.74 -31.40
CA ALA A 302 -4.67 -34.73 -30.35
C ALA A 302 -5.14 -36.12 -30.75
N ASP A 303 -6.29 -36.24 -31.35
CA ASP A 303 -6.81 -37.50 -31.84
C ASP A 303 -6.00 -38.07 -33.03
N ALA A 304 -5.58 -37.22 -33.97
CA ALA A 304 -4.66 -37.59 -35.05
C ALA A 304 -3.32 -38.06 -34.50
N SER A 305 -2.79 -37.37 -33.47
CA SER A 305 -1.55 -37.76 -32.80
C SER A 305 -1.66 -39.12 -32.12
N ALA A 306 -2.80 -39.39 -31.48
CA ALA A 306 -3.07 -40.71 -30.93
C ALA A 306 -3.20 -41.78 -32.02
N ALA A 307 -3.84 -41.50 -33.16
CA ALA A 307 -3.97 -42.39 -34.30
C ALA A 307 -2.61 -42.75 -34.93
N VAL A 308 -1.68 -41.77 -35.02
CA VAL A 308 -0.32 -42.02 -35.45
C VAL A 308 0.43 -42.92 -34.47
N ALA A 309 0.31 -42.69 -33.17
CA ALA A 309 0.90 -43.53 -32.14
C ALA A 309 0.40 -44.96 -32.12
N LEU A 310 -0.85 -45.16 -32.54
CA LEU A 310 -1.49 -46.50 -32.75
C LEU A 310 -1.11 -47.13 -34.09
N GLY A 311 -0.46 -46.38 -34.99
CA GLY A 311 -0.15 -46.86 -36.35
C GLY A 311 -1.35 -46.88 -37.28
N ARG A 312 -2.44 -46.19 -36.97
CA ARG A 312 -3.67 -46.13 -37.79
C ARG A 312 -3.56 -45.12 -38.93
N THR A 313 -2.72 -44.10 -38.79
CA THR A 313 -2.42 -43.09 -39.80
C THR A 313 -0.93 -42.79 -39.84
N LYS A 314 -0.43 -42.23 -40.96
CA LYS A 314 0.98 -41.88 -41.15
C LYS A 314 1.26 -40.38 -40.97
N ALA A 315 0.24 -39.55 -40.96
CA ALA A 315 0.39 -38.10 -40.91
C ALA A 315 -0.54 -37.50 -39.85
N VAL A 316 -0.05 -36.42 -39.24
CA VAL A 316 -0.83 -35.53 -38.41
C VAL A 316 -1.22 -34.33 -39.28
N PRO A 317 -2.47 -33.89 -39.31
CA PRO A 317 -2.88 -32.73 -40.07
C PRO A 317 -2.21 -31.46 -39.51
N ALA A 318 -2.06 -30.45 -40.33
CA ALA A 318 -1.66 -29.13 -39.85
C ALA A 318 -2.77 -28.53 -38.99
N LEU A 319 -2.39 -27.77 -38.00
CA LEU A 319 -3.35 -27.01 -37.20
C LEU A 319 -3.93 -25.90 -38.09
N LEU A 320 -5.26 -25.77 -38.07
CA LEU A 320 -5.95 -24.77 -38.89
C LEU A 320 -5.91 -23.38 -38.27
N GLY A 321 -5.65 -23.29 -36.95
CA GLY A 321 -5.76 -22.08 -36.18
C GLY A 321 -7.21 -21.69 -35.87
N VAL A 322 -7.36 -20.61 -35.13
CA VAL A 322 -8.68 -20.08 -34.75
C VAL A 322 -9.12 -18.98 -35.72
N ARG A 323 -10.38 -18.98 -36.13
CA ARG A 323 -10.96 -17.92 -36.96
C ARG A 323 -11.51 -16.79 -36.10
N THR A 324 -11.39 -15.56 -36.59
CA THR A 324 -11.87 -14.35 -35.88
C THR A 324 -13.34 -14.43 -35.48
N GLU A 325 -14.21 -15.00 -36.35
CA GLU A 325 -15.64 -15.14 -36.07
C GLU A 325 -15.91 -16.10 -34.90
N ALA A 326 -15.08 -17.12 -34.73
CA ALA A 326 -15.19 -18.06 -33.60
C ALA A 326 -14.72 -17.34 -32.31
N VAL A 327 -13.64 -16.57 -32.37
CA VAL A 327 -13.16 -15.80 -31.22
C VAL A 327 -14.17 -14.73 -30.80
N GLU A 328 -14.80 -14.03 -31.78
CA GLU A 328 -15.80 -13.00 -31.46
C GLU A 328 -17.01 -13.57 -30.74
N ARG A 329 -17.48 -14.77 -31.11
CA ARG A 329 -18.59 -15.42 -30.41
C ARG A 329 -18.21 -15.71 -28.95
N GLU A 330 -17.12 -16.39 -28.72
CA GLU A 330 -16.68 -16.76 -27.38
C GLU A 330 -16.34 -15.51 -26.52
N ARG A 331 -15.83 -14.44 -27.18
CA ARG A 331 -15.60 -13.14 -26.53
C ARG A 331 -16.89 -12.48 -26.08
N LEU A 332 -17.94 -12.52 -26.91
CA LEU A 332 -19.26 -11.98 -26.57
C LEU A 332 -19.92 -12.77 -25.44
N ASP A 333 -19.82 -14.10 -25.46
CA ASP A 333 -20.32 -14.95 -24.39
C ASP A 333 -19.59 -14.67 -23.07
N TRP A 334 -18.27 -14.48 -23.12
CA TRP A 334 -17.48 -14.05 -21.96
C TRP A 334 -17.94 -12.69 -21.41
N VAL A 335 -18.16 -11.69 -22.28
CA VAL A 335 -18.63 -10.35 -21.87
C VAL A 335 -20.00 -10.42 -21.22
N ASP A 336 -20.91 -11.20 -21.79
CA ASP A 336 -22.27 -11.38 -21.24
C ASP A 336 -22.21 -11.99 -19.83
N GLU A 337 -21.43 -13.04 -19.67
CA GLU A 337 -21.24 -13.68 -18.36
C GLU A 337 -20.52 -12.76 -17.36
N ALA A 338 -19.44 -12.07 -17.78
CA ALA A 338 -18.66 -11.16 -16.95
C ALA A 338 -19.45 -9.93 -16.50
N THR A 339 -20.46 -9.54 -17.25
CA THR A 339 -21.33 -8.39 -16.91
C THR A 339 -22.57 -8.77 -16.12
N HIS A 340 -22.80 -10.07 -15.92
CA HIS A 340 -23.93 -10.53 -15.13
C HIS A 340 -23.85 -10.02 -13.69
N GLY A 341 -24.87 -9.29 -13.24
CA GLY A 341 -24.92 -8.67 -11.91
C GLY A 341 -24.25 -7.29 -11.82
N LEU A 342 -23.56 -6.84 -12.86
CA LEU A 342 -23.06 -5.45 -12.95
C LEU A 342 -24.16 -4.52 -13.49
N PRO A 343 -24.20 -3.24 -13.07
CA PRO A 343 -25.06 -2.24 -13.68
C PRO A 343 -24.76 -2.09 -15.19
N VAL A 344 -25.81 -1.80 -15.99
CA VAL A 344 -25.70 -1.72 -17.46
C VAL A 344 -24.60 -0.78 -17.95
N ALA A 345 -24.31 0.30 -17.21
CA ALA A 345 -23.24 1.22 -17.55
C ALA A 345 -21.84 0.57 -17.57
N TRP A 346 -21.66 -0.54 -16.81
CA TRP A 346 -20.39 -1.27 -16.75
C TRP A 346 -20.19 -2.26 -17.88
N HIS A 347 -21.26 -2.65 -18.60
CA HIS A 347 -21.17 -3.61 -19.70
C HIS A 347 -20.24 -3.12 -20.81
N ARG A 348 -20.30 -1.81 -21.13
CA ARG A 348 -19.40 -1.22 -22.11
C ARG A 348 -17.94 -1.19 -21.61
N VAL A 349 -17.72 -0.87 -20.33
CA VAL A 349 -16.39 -0.86 -19.74
C VAL A 349 -15.72 -2.22 -19.85
N VAL A 350 -16.45 -3.31 -19.54
CA VAL A 350 -15.93 -4.68 -19.68
C VAL A 350 -15.64 -4.99 -21.14
N ALA A 351 -16.56 -4.66 -22.06
CA ALA A 351 -16.42 -4.98 -23.48
C ALA A 351 -15.23 -4.25 -24.14
N GLU A 352 -14.94 -3.00 -23.74
CA GLU A 352 -13.85 -2.19 -24.27
C GLU A 352 -12.49 -2.52 -23.66
N ALA A 353 -12.44 -3.02 -22.43
CA ALA A 353 -11.20 -3.40 -21.77
C ALA A 353 -10.63 -4.73 -22.29
N ILE A 354 -11.46 -5.59 -22.83
CA ILE A 354 -11.05 -6.89 -23.40
C ILE A 354 -10.56 -6.67 -24.83
N ALA A 355 -9.44 -7.29 -25.19
CA ALA A 355 -8.88 -7.18 -26.53
C ALA A 355 -9.89 -7.58 -27.63
N PRO A 356 -9.88 -6.91 -28.80
CA PRO A 356 -10.76 -7.24 -29.90
C PRO A 356 -10.46 -8.63 -30.48
N ALA A 357 -11.48 -9.30 -31.02
CA ALA A 357 -11.37 -10.66 -31.53
C ALA A 357 -10.31 -10.83 -32.63
N THR A 358 -10.05 -9.80 -33.40
CA THR A 358 -8.99 -9.80 -34.42
C THR A 358 -7.62 -9.97 -33.81
N LEU A 359 -7.30 -9.19 -32.75
CA LEU A 359 -6.03 -9.28 -32.04
C LEU A 359 -5.92 -10.61 -31.29
N LEU A 360 -7.00 -11.05 -30.61
CA LEU A 360 -7.01 -12.33 -29.92
C LEU A 360 -6.75 -13.51 -30.87
N ALA A 361 -7.40 -13.50 -32.05
CA ALA A 361 -7.20 -14.54 -33.05
C ALA A 361 -5.75 -14.57 -33.60
N GLU A 362 -5.17 -13.41 -33.84
CA GLU A 362 -3.80 -13.26 -34.30
C GLU A 362 -2.80 -13.77 -33.26
N GLU A 363 -2.92 -13.34 -32.02
CA GLU A 363 -2.03 -13.73 -30.91
C GLU A 363 -2.18 -15.23 -30.57
N ILE A 364 -3.41 -15.77 -30.56
CA ILE A 364 -3.63 -17.21 -30.33
C ILE A 364 -2.97 -18.03 -31.45
N ASN A 365 -3.16 -17.65 -32.70
CA ASN A 365 -2.55 -18.37 -33.82
C ASN A 365 -1.01 -18.29 -33.76
N SER A 366 -0.45 -17.12 -33.47
CA SER A 366 0.99 -16.95 -33.27
C SER A 366 1.51 -17.82 -32.12
N ALA A 367 0.82 -17.84 -30.99
CA ALA A 367 1.18 -18.67 -29.85
C ALA A 367 1.12 -20.18 -30.19
N LEU A 368 0.13 -20.61 -30.96
CA LEU A 368 -0.02 -21.99 -31.39
C LEU A 368 1.06 -22.42 -32.43
N GLU A 369 1.48 -21.52 -33.32
CA GLU A 369 2.59 -21.73 -34.24
C GLU A 369 3.92 -21.91 -33.53
N ALA A 370 4.13 -21.19 -32.42
CA ALA A 370 5.34 -21.28 -31.60
C ALA A 370 5.40 -22.56 -30.74
N VAL A 371 4.30 -23.34 -30.65
CA VAL A 371 4.30 -24.56 -29.84
C VAL A 371 5.19 -25.65 -30.46
N GLU A 372 6.15 -26.11 -29.70
CA GLU A 372 6.85 -27.33 -30.01
C GLU A 372 5.97 -28.57 -29.78
N TRP A 373 5.29 -29.02 -30.81
CA TRP A 373 4.42 -30.20 -30.72
C TRP A 373 5.22 -31.48 -30.43
N PRO A 374 4.65 -32.43 -29.64
CA PRO A 374 5.34 -33.63 -29.24
C PRO A 374 5.68 -34.50 -30.46
N LYS A 375 6.94 -34.87 -30.61
CA LYS A 375 7.39 -35.82 -31.64
C LYS A 375 6.83 -37.20 -31.31
N ILE A 376 6.02 -37.76 -32.20
CA ILE A 376 5.45 -39.09 -32.04
C ILE A 376 6.41 -40.12 -32.57
N PRO A 377 6.99 -41.00 -31.71
CA PRO A 377 7.96 -42.01 -32.19
C PRO A 377 7.30 -42.98 -33.16
N ARG A 378 7.84 -43.08 -34.38
CA ARG A 378 7.45 -44.10 -35.35
C ARG A 378 8.30 -45.36 -35.07
N GLU A 379 7.76 -46.31 -34.34
CA GLU A 379 8.41 -47.61 -34.15
C GLU A 379 7.80 -48.68 -35.06
N SER A 380 8.62 -49.30 -35.87
CA SER A 380 8.38 -50.56 -36.57
C SER A 380 8.76 -51.72 -35.66
N GLY A 381 7.82 -52.25 -34.86
CA GLY A 381 8.07 -53.42 -34.00
C GLY A 381 6.79 -53.90 -33.26
N VAL A 382 6.71 -55.19 -33.01
CA VAL A 382 5.59 -55.87 -32.32
C VAL A 382 5.74 -55.63 -30.78
N LYS A 383 5.51 -54.42 -30.34
CA LYS A 383 5.31 -54.17 -28.88
C LYS A 383 3.81 -54.26 -28.51
N GLY A 384 3.51 -54.84 -27.35
CA GLY A 384 2.16 -55.22 -26.96
C GLY A 384 1.15 -54.07 -27.05
N ALA A 385 -0.12 -54.40 -27.30
CA ALA A 385 -1.26 -53.47 -27.49
C ALA A 385 -1.41 -52.46 -26.34
N LEU A 386 -1.09 -52.85 -25.13
CA LEU A 386 -1.15 -51.99 -23.93
C LEU A 386 -0.17 -50.82 -23.96
N THR A 387 1.08 -51.05 -24.42
CA THR A 387 2.11 -50.03 -24.54
C THR A 387 1.79 -49.01 -25.65
N LYS A 388 1.19 -49.45 -26.75
CA LYS A 388 0.70 -48.58 -27.86
C LYS A 388 -0.46 -47.68 -27.38
N ARG A 389 -1.41 -48.23 -26.61
CA ARG A 389 -2.52 -47.44 -26.06
C ARG A 389 -2.03 -46.39 -25.06
N ALA A 390 -1.15 -46.76 -24.16
CA ALA A 390 -0.57 -45.81 -23.19
C ALA A 390 0.16 -44.64 -23.88
N ARG A 391 0.95 -44.93 -24.95
CA ARG A 391 1.65 -43.91 -25.76
C ARG A 391 0.67 -43.00 -26.50
N ALA A 392 -0.40 -43.55 -27.07
CA ALA A 392 -1.44 -42.80 -27.75
C ALA A 392 -2.12 -41.82 -26.81
N SER A 393 -2.49 -42.30 -25.64
CA SER A 393 -3.09 -41.46 -24.58
C SER A 393 -2.13 -40.36 -24.12
N SER A 394 -0.82 -40.70 -23.93
CA SER A 394 0.19 -39.72 -23.52
C SER A 394 0.43 -38.67 -24.62
N ALA A 395 0.46 -39.06 -25.90
CA ALA A 395 0.64 -38.13 -27.01
C ALA A 395 -0.56 -37.15 -27.12
N ALA A 396 -1.78 -37.67 -27.06
CA ALA A 396 -3.00 -36.84 -27.07
C ALA A 396 -3.05 -35.88 -25.89
N LYS A 397 -2.76 -36.37 -24.67
CA LYS A 397 -2.71 -35.53 -23.46
C LYS A 397 -1.66 -34.43 -23.60
N ALA A 398 -0.48 -34.73 -24.13
CA ALA A 398 0.59 -33.75 -24.32
C ALA A 398 0.20 -32.66 -25.33
N VAL A 399 -0.50 -33.04 -26.43
CA VAL A 399 -1.00 -32.08 -27.42
C VAL A 399 -2.05 -31.17 -26.79
N ARG A 400 -3.06 -31.73 -26.11
CA ARG A 400 -4.09 -30.94 -25.41
C ARG A 400 -3.47 -29.97 -24.41
N SER A 401 -2.59 -30.46 -23.56
CA SER A 401 -1.95 -29.64 -22.53
C SER A 401 -1.15 -28.47 -23.12
N ARG A 402 -0.32 -28.72 -24.16
CA ARG A 402 0.49 -27.65 -24.77
C ARG A 402 -0.39 -26.64 -25.52
N GLY A 403 -1.40 -27.11 -26.26
CA GLY A 403 -2.30 -26.24 -26.98
C GLY A 403 -3.12 -25.35 -26.04
N ARG A 404 -3.71 -25.93 -24.98
CA ARG A 404 -4.42 -25.17 -23.95
C ARG A 404 -3.53 -24.16 -23.25
N THR A 405 -2.29 -24.54 -22.94
CA THR A 405 -1.32 -23.61 -22.32
C THR A 405 -1.04 -22.43 -23.24
N ALA A 406 -0.83 -22.66 -24.54
CA ALA A 406 -0.59 -21.59 -25.51
C ALA A 406 -1.79 -20.62 -25.59
N VAL A 407 -3.01 -21.14 -25.71
CA VAL A 407 -4.23 -20.33 -25.72
C VAL A 407 -4.39 -19.55 -24.40
N ARG A 408 -4.19 -20.21 -23.28
CA ARG A 408 -4.29 -19.58 -21.94
C ARG A 408 -3.29 -18.43 -21.75
N THR A 409 -2.06 -18.60 -22.24
CA THR A 409 -1.02 -17.55 -22.12
C THR A 409 -1.42 -16.24 -22.81
N VAL A 410 -2.24 -16.33 -23.86
CA VAL A 410 -2.81 -15.17 -24.55
C VAL A 410 -4.04 -14.62 -23.82
N LEU A 411 -4.94 -15.50 -23.40
CA LEU A 411 -6.24 -15.07 -22.84
C LEU A 411 -6.13 -14.46 -21.46
N VAL A 412 -5.18 -14.90 -20.61
CA VAL A 412 -5.04 -14.36 -19.26
C VAL A 412 -4.77 -12.85 -19.29
N PRO A 413 -3.71 -12.33 -19.93
CA PRO A 413 -3.42 -10.90 -19.92
C PRO A 413 -4.39 -10.06 -20.76
N LEU A 414 -5.00 -10.60 -21.80
CA LEU A 414 -5.82 -9.84 -22.74
C LEU A 414 -7.34 -9.90 -22.48
N VAL A 415 -7.78 -10.85 -21.64
CA VAL A 415 -9.21 -11.05 -21.34
C VAL A 415 -9.45 -11.16 -19.83
N ALA A 416 -8.81 -12.11 -19.13
CA ALA A 416 -9.11 -12.38 -17.73
C ALA A 416 -8.66 -11.27 -16.79
N GLU A 417 -7.41 -10.81 -16.91
CA GLU A 417 -6.87 -9.75 -16.06
C GLU A 417 -7.62 -8.42 -16.18
N PRO A 418 -7.94 -7.90 -17.39
CA PRO A 418 -8.75 -6.70 -17.53
C PRO A 418 -10.15 -6.86 -16.91
N THR A 419 -10.80 -8.00 -17.11
CA THR A 419 -12.10 -8.30 -16.49
C THR A 419 -12.01 -8.30 -14.97
N GLN A 420 -10.99 -8.94 -14.41
CA GLN A 420 -10.75 -8.99 -12.96
C GLN A 420 -10.52 -7.60 -12.36
N LEU A 421 -9.76 -6.75 -13.04
CA LEU A 421 -9.48 -5.38 -12.60
C LEU A 421 -10.77 -4.55 -12.55
N ILE A 422 -11.65 -4.68 -13.53
CA ILE A 422 -12.94 -3.98 -13.55
C ILE A 422 -13.85 -4.47 -12.42
N HIS A 423 -13.93 -5.78 -12.20
CA HIS A 423 -14.71 -6.35 -11.09
C HIS A 423 -14.15 -5.88 -9.73
N GLN A 424 -12.83 -5.79 -9.60
CA GLN A 424 -12.19 -5.25 -8.39
C GLN A 424 -12.50 -3.77 -8.22
N ALA A 425 -12.46 -2.99 -9.30
CA ALA A 425 -12.82 -1.58 -9.28
C ALA A 425 -14.28 -1.38 -8.84
N TYR A 426 -15.20 -2.16 -9.40
CA TYR A 426 -16.60 -2.13 -9.00
C TYR A 426 -16.76 -2.42 -7.50
N ARG A 427 -16.17 -3.52 -6.99
CA ARG A 427 -16.25 -3.87 -5.56
C ARG A 427 -15.69 -2.78 -4.65
N ASN A 428 -14.53 -2.19 -4.99
CA ASN A 428 -13.94 -1.12 -4.18
C ASN A 428 -14.86 0.10 -4.09
N LEU A 429 -15.55 0.45 -5.17
CA LEU A 429 -16.51 1.56 -5.20
C LEU A 429 -17.81 1.21 -4.48
N ASP A 430 -18.28 -0.03 -4.58
CA ASP A 430 -19.47 -0.52 -3.87
C ASP A 430 -19.27 -0.54 -2.35
N GLU A 431 -18.10 -1.00 -1.86
CA GLU A 431 -17.70 -0.90 -0.45
C GLU A 431 -17.80 0.53 0.08
N LEU A 432 -17.42 1.53 -0.73
CA LEU A 432 -17.53 2.92 -0.35
C LEU A 432 -19.00 3.36 -0.19
N THR A 433 -19.89 2.85 -1.03
CA THR A 433 -21.33 3.15 -0.93
C THR A 433 -21.97 2.47 0.27
N GLU A 434 -21.51 1.29 0.67
CA GLU A 434 -21.98 0.58 1.88
C GLU A 434 -21.60 1.33 3.13
N LEU A 435 -20.35 1.81 3.24
CA LEU A 435 -19.91 2.68 4.35
C LEU A 435 -20.71 3.97 4.48
N ALA A 436 -21.34 4.42 3.42
CA ALA A 436 -22.16 5.63 3.43
C ALA A 436 -23.62 5.39 3.85
N ARG A 437 -24.01 4.11 4.04
CA ARG A 437 -25.35 3.69 4.49
C ARG A 437 -25.42 3.45 6.00
N ASP A 438 -24.28 3.10 6.60
CA ASP A 438 -24.11 2.99 8.06
C ASP A 438 -23.89 4.37 8.71
#